data_d9782111a24705a6d33e40c80a5caef5
#
_entry.id   d9782111a24705a6d33e40c80a5caef5
#
_cell.length_a   1.000
_cell.length_b   1.000
_cell.length_c   1.000
_cell.angle_alpha   90.00
_cell.angle_beta   90.00
_cell.angle_gamma   90.00
#
_symmetry.space_group_name_H-M   'P 1'
#
loop_
_entity.id
_entity.type
_entity.pdbx_description
1 polymer ?
#
loop_
_entity_poly.entity_id
_entity_poly.type
_entity_poly.pdbx_seq_one_letter_code
_entity_poly.pdbx_strand_id
1 'polypeptide(L)'
;AAFSFRTTPLGIQWDARWTEGSSRRAGFDTTLEMVWESDGQLTDQGYMAKMAIPLRSLRFPDNSEQNWRIQFGRNIPRYGEESYWPPYSVNVEGRLNQTATLTGIRDVSPGNNSQIIPFIFAREVDSLDLGATGGPKFDQSSEQDVGLDAKFIFNDSMVLDITLNPDFSQVESDQPQVTLNERFEVQFPERRPFFVENADFFATDSNLVFTRRIVDPEGGARFTGRAGNFGFGSILINDEAPGLNRADGDPLRGEKANVAILRGFMDISDQDRVGVLLTNRDLADGHNTVASIDGRFKLNNNWTTQLQFVGTDSEAFDGSSETTGYQRNIQVNRAGRSFSNHTHFIETTSDFRTELGFQSRFFRSDSSGLHQRVNFNFYPEDSSLNRWNANLFGVYINDIGGDKIY
;
A
#
# COMPACT_ATOMS: atom_id res chain seq x y z
N ALA A 1 -3.55 -6.64 -9.95
CA ALA A 1 -2.48 -7.16 -9.10
C ALA A 1 -2.23 -8.65 -9.41
N ALA A 2 -1.04 -9.16 -9.09
CA ALA A 2 -0.67 -10.56 -9.23
C ALA A 2 0.13 -11.03 -8.01
N PHE A 3 0.06 -12.31 -7.70
CA PHE A 3 0.97 -12.93 -6.75
C PHE A 3 2.30 -13.26 -7.45
N SER A 4 3.40 -13.05 -6.75
CA SER A 4 4.75 -13.37 -7.23
C SER A 4 5.40 -14.32 -6.23
N PHE A 5 5.71 -15.52 -6.67
CA PHE A 5 6.44 -16.52 -5.89
C PHE A 5 7.81 -16.70 -6.52
N ARG A 6 8.86 -16.69 -5.70
CA ARG A 6 10.23 -16.89 -6.17
C ARG A 6 10.94 -17.86 -5.25
N THR A 7 11.77 -18.68 -5.84
CA THR A 7 12.67 -19.55 -5.10
C THR A 7 14.08 -19.52 -5.66
N THR A 8 15.07 -19.69 -4.82
CA THR A 8 16.47 -19.87 -5.23
C THR A 8 16.72 -21.32 -5.61
N PRO A 9 17.87 -21.63 -6.25
CA PRO A 9 18.29 -23.01 -6.48
C PRO A 9 18.48 -23.87 -5.21
N LEU A 10 18.47 -23.25 -4.03
CA LEU A 10 18.56 -23.91 -2.73
C LEU A 10 17.22 -23.94 -1.99
N GLY A 11 16.11 -23.57 -2.64
CA GLY A 11 14.78 -23.63 -2.04
C GLY A 11 14.41 -22.42 -1.16
N ILE A 12 15.23 -21.36 -1.10
CA ILE A 12 14.87 -20.17 -0.30
C ILE A 12 13.72 -19.44 -0.95
N GLN A 13 12.68 -19.18 -0.18
CA GLN A 13 11.42 -18.58 -0.62
C GLN A 13 11.47 -17.05 -0.60
N TRP A 14 10.70 -16.46 -1.50
CA TRP A 14 10.32 -15.07 -1.48
C TRP A 14 8.96 -14.92 -2.17
N ASP A 15 8.04 -14.24 -1.54
CA ASP A 15 6.72 -13.94 -2.09
C ASP A 15 6.39 -12.47 -1.96
N ALA A 16 5.50 -12.02 -2.82
CA ALA A 16 5.00 -10.65 -2.83
C ALA A 16 3.71 -10.55 -3.65
N ARG A 17 2.97 -9.50 -3.41
CA ARG A 17 1.93 -9.02 -4.31
C ARG A 17 2.51 -7.95 -5.24
N TRP A 18 2.29 -8.09 -6.52
CA TRP A 18 2.66 -7.09 -7.51
C TRP A 18 1.44 -6.35 -8.04
N THR A 19 1.47 -5.01 -7.98
CA THR A 19 0.39 -4.15 -8.45
C THR A 19 0.90 -3.25 -9.56
N GLU A 20 0.27 -3.36 -10.72
CA GLU A 20 0.60 -2.56 -11.90
C GLU A 20 0.18 -1.11 -11.71
N GLY A 21 1.02 -0.17 -12.16
CA GLY A 21 0.76 1.26 -12.00
C GLY A 21 0.93 1.80 -10.58
N SER A 22 1.43 1.00 -9.65
CA SER A 22 1.77 1.46 -8.31
C SER A 22 2.96 2.42 -8.35
N SER A 23 2.85 3.55 -7.64
CA SER A 23 3.95 4.52 -7.44
C SER A 23 5.10 3.97 -6.58
N ARG A 24 4.91 2.83 -5.94
CA ARG A 24 5.96 2.16 -5.16
C ARG A 24 7.06 1.66 -6.09
N ARG A 25 8.29 1.95 -5.71
CA ARG A 25 9.54 1.82 -6.51
C ARG A 25 9.77 0.50 -7.25
N ALA A 26 9.05 -0.57 -6.96
CA ALA A 26 9.18 -1.86 -7.62
C ALA A 26 7.83 -2.53 -7.95
N GLY A 27 6.71 -1.96 -7.52
CA GLY A 27 5.39 -2.58 -7.68
C GLY A 27 5.19 -3.84 -6.83
N PHE A 28 6.21 -4.31 -6.12
CA PHE A 28 6.14 -5.48 -5.24
C PHE A 28 5.89 -5.07 -3.79
N ASP A 29 4.84 -5.61 -3.22
CA ASP A 29 4.53 -5.54 -1.80
C ASP A 29 4.94 -6.86 -1.15
N THR A 30 6.01 -6.83 -0.38
CA THR A 30 6.58 -7.99 0.32
C THR A 30 6.06 -8.15 1.75
N THR A 31 5.08 -7.35 2.14
CA THR A 31 4.47 -7.48 3.47
C THR A 31 3.47 -8.61 3.56
N LEU A 32 3.06 -9.16 2.41
CA LEU A 32 2.21 -10.33 2.31
C LEU A 32 3.05 -11.59 2.51
N GLU A 33 2.79 -12.33 3.57
CA GLU A 33 3.35 -13.65 3.80
C GLU A 33 2.32 -14.71 3.43
N MET A 34 2.72 -15.65 2.57
CA MET A 34 1.86 -16.72 2.08
C MET A 34 2.40 -18.08 2.53
N VAL A 35 1.51 -19.00 2.84
CA VAL A 35 1.89 -20.38 3.17
C VAL A 35 2.04 -21.18 1.88
N TRP A 36 3.26 -21.54 1.52
CA TRP A 36 3.63 -22.39 0.39
C TRP A 36 4.95 -23.11 0.65
N GLU A 37 5.28 -24.08 -0.17
CA GLU A 37 6.48 -24.88 0.00
C GLU A 37 7.38 -24.76 -1.23
N SER A 38 8.68 -24.76 -1.01
CA SER A 38 9.67 -24.82 -2.08
C SER A 38 10.80 -25.78 -1.75
N ASP A 39 11.37 -26.36 -2.78
CA ASP A 39 12.54 -27.21 -2.70
C ASP A 39 13.47 -26.90 -3.88
N GLY A 40 14.78 -27.03 -3.67
CA GLY A 40 15.78 -26.74 -4.66
C GLY A 40 16.94 -27.72 -4.61
N GLN A 41 17.37 -28.19 -5.77
CA GLN A 41 18.49 -29.13 -5.91
C GLN A 41 19.45 -28.69 -7.00
N LEU A 42 20.71 -28.58 -6.67
CA LEU A 42 21.79 -28.42 -7.64
C LEU A 42 22.08 -29.75 -8.34
N THR A 43 22.30 -29.69 -9.63
CA THR A 43 22.66 -30.86 -10.49
C THR A 43 23.91 -30.55 -11.31
N ASP A 44 24.52 -31.54 -11.87
CA ASP A 44 25.70 -31.36 -12.75
C ASP A 44 25.39 -30.51 -14.01
N GLN A 45 24.14 -30.45 -14.42
CA GLN A 45 23.67 -29.69 -15.60
C GLN A 45 22.99 -28.38 -15.27
N GLY A 46 22.86 -28.03 -13.97
CA GLY A 46 22.18 -26.81 -13.54
C GLY A 46 21.51 -26.95 -12.17
N TYR A 47 20.22 -26.66 -12.11
CA TYR A 47 19.42 -26.83 -10.88
C TYR A 47 17.97 -27.16 -11.20
N MET A 48 17.31 -27.79 -10.26
CA MET A 48 15.87 -27.93 -10.23
C MET A 48 15.30 -27.08 -9.07
N ALA A 49 14.17 -26.44 -9.33
CA ALA A 49 13.42 -25.74 -8.31
C ALA A 49 11.95 -26.17 -8.38
N LYS A 50 11.38 -26.52 -7.24
CA LYS A 50 9.99 -26.94 -7.09
C LYS A 50 9.26 -25.96 -6.19
N MET A 51 8.04 -25.61 -6.56
CA MET A 51 7.14 -24.79 -5.77
C MET A 51 5.80 -25.52 -5.62
N ALA A 52 5.30 -25.63 -4.40
CA ALA A 52 3.97 -26.15 -4.11
C ALA A 52 3.15 -25.03 -3.44
N ILE A 53 2.22 -24.49 -4.19
CA ILE A 53 1.39 -23.35 -3.75
C ILE A 53 -0.01 -23.89 -3.52
N PRO A 54 -0.46 -24.02 -2.25
CA PRO A 54 -1.81 -24.47 -1.94
C PRO A 54 -2.84 -23.50 -2.51
N LEU A 55 -3.86 -24.01 -3.17
CA LEU A 55 -4.91 -23.18 -3.76
C LEU A 55 -5.64 -22.32 -2.70
N ARG A 56 -5.76 -22.82 -1.47
CA ARG A 56 -6.31 -22.08 -0.33
C ARG A 56 -5.52 -20.82 0.04
N SER A 57 -4.25 -20.71 -0.37
CA SER A 57 -3.43 -19.53 -0.19
C SER A 57 -3.65 -18.48 -1.28
N LEU A 58 -4.36 -18.84 -2.35
CA LEU A 58 -4.70 -17.96 -3.46
C LEU A 58 -6.15 -17.54 -3.36
N ARG A 59 -6.46 -16.35 -3.85
CA ARG A 59 -7.84 -15.87 -3.98
C ARG A 59 -8.24 -15.83 -5.43
N PHE A 60 -9.31 -16.49 -5.74
CA PHE A 60 -9.87 -16.57 -7.08
C PHE A 60 -11.41 -16.77 -7.00
N PRO A 61 -12.17 -16.37 -8.03
CA PRO A 61 -13.62 -16.56 -8.07
C PRO A 61 -13.99 -18.06 -8.09
N ASP A 62 -15.10 -18.43 -7.44
CA ASP A 62 -15.64 -19.79 -7.47
C ASP A 62 -16.34 -20.05 -8.82
N ASN A 63 -15.55 -20.22 -9.86
CA ASN A 63 -16.01 -20.61 -11.17
C ASN A 63 -15.69 -22.09 -11.41
N SER A 64 -16.56 -22.81 -12.10
CA SER A 64 -16.33 -24.21 -12.46
C SER A 64 -15.08 -24.44 -13.33
N GLU A 65 -14.68 -23.43 -14.10
CA GLU A 65 -13.44 -23.41 -14.89
C GLU A 65 -12.71 -22.10 -14.62
N GLN A 66 -11.45 -22.21 -14.23
CA GLN A 66 -10.58 -21.08 -13.92
C GLN A 66 -9.72 -20.71 -15.12
N ASN A 67 -9.61 -19.40 -15.38
CA ASN A 67 -8.70 -18.84 -16.37
C ASN A 67 -7.70 -17.92 -15.67
N TRP A 68 -6.53 -18.42 -15.37
CA TRP A 68 -5.51 -17.67 -14.66
C TRP A 68 -4.48 -17.06 -15.61
N ARG A 69 -3.96 -15.92 -15.25
CA ARG A 69 -2.81 -15.32 -15.93
C ARG A 69 -1.53 -15.83 -15.29
N ILE A 70 -0.55 -16.25 -16.11
CA ILE A 70 0.72 -16.80 -15.62
C ILE A 70 1.91 -16.26 -16.41
N GLN A 71 3.01 -16.02 -15.72
CA GLN A 71 4.29 -15.71 -16.31
C GLN A 71 5.41 -16.40 -15.50
N PHE A 72 6.32 -17.06 -16.17
CA PHE A 72 7.53 -17.59 -15.57
C PHE A 72 8.69 -16.64 -15.81
N GLY A 73 9.52 -16.44 -14.78
CA GLY A 73 10.72 -15.61 -14.86
C GLY A 73 11.94 -16.32 -14.29
N ARG A 74 13.10 -16.06 -14.88
CA ARG A 74 14.39 -16.50 -14.39
C ARG A 74 15.32 -15.31 -14.32
N ASN A 75 15.91 -15.08 -13.15
CA ASN A 75 16.98 -14.10 -12.96
C ASN A 75 18.33 -14.83 -12.89
N ILE A 76 19.31 -14.36 -13.66
CA ILE A 76 20.67 -14.90 -13.70
C ILE A 76 21.63 -13.78 -13.29
N PRO A 77 21.85 -13.58 -11.98
CA PRO A 77 22.60 -12.42 -11.45
C PRO A 77 24.02 -12.30 -12.01
N ARG A 78 24.70 -13.42 -12.24
CA ARG A 78 26.09 -13.42 -12.77
C ARG A 78 26.23 -12.79 -14.15
N TYR A 79 25.13 -12.74 -14.92
CA TYR A 79 25.11 -12.12 -16.26
C TYR A 79 24.32 -10.82 -16.26
N GLY A 80 23.63 -10.48 -15.17
CA GLY A 80 22.68 -9.36 -15.13
C GLY A 80 21.48 -9.57 -16.06
N GLU A 81 21.09 -10.82 -16.30
CA GLU A 81 20.04 -11.19 -17.24
C GLU A 81 18.78 -11.65 -16.52
N GLU A 82 17.65 -11.23 -17.09
CA GLU A 82 16.33 -11.74 -16.75
C GLU A 82 15.64 -12.27 -18.00
N SER A 83 15.08 -13.45 -17.92
CA SER A 83 14.30 -14.07 -19.00
C SER A 83 12.90 -14.39 -18.52
N TYR A 84 11.91 -14.24 -19.42
CA TYR A 84 10.50 -14.44 -19.10
C TYR A 84 9.80 -15.26 -20.18
N TRP A 85 8.87 -16.11 -19.74
CA TRP A 85 7.94 -16.79 -20.61
C TRP A 85 6.48 -16.62 -20.09
N PRO A 86 5.55 -16.13 -20.92
CA PRO A 86 5.82 -15.52 -22.22
C PRO A 86 6.69 -14.26 -22.08
N PRO A 87 7.45 -13.90 -23.12
CA PRO A 87 8.22 -12.67 -23.13
C PRO A 87 7.28 -11.46 -23.08
N TYR A 88 7.68 -10.40 -22.41
CA TYR A 88 6.95 -9.14 -22.45
C TYR A 88 7.77 -8.06 -23.14
N SER A 89 7.08 -7.17 -23.83
CA SER A 89 7.69 -6.03 -24.52
C SER A 89 7.69 -4.80 -23.62
N VAL A 90 8.86 -4.17 -23.47
CA VAL A 90 8.98 -2.85 -22.81
C VAL A 90 8.34 -1.72 -23.62
N ASN A 91 7.94 -1.98 -24.85
CA ASN A 91 7.20 -1.03 -25.71
C ASN A 91 5.69 -1.08 -25.50
N VAL A 92 5.20 -1.96 -24.63
CA VAL A 92 3.79 -2.06 -24.29
C VAL A 92 3.66 -1.77 -22.79
N GLU A 93 2.86 -0.79 -22.45
CA GLU A 93 2.56 -0.47 -21.06
C GLU A 93 1.71 -1.58 -20.45
N GLY A 94 2.09 -1.98 -19.25
CA GLY A 94 1.45 -3.05 -18.52
C GLY A 94 2.10 -4.40 -18.75
N ARG A 95 2.50 -5.05 -17.66
CA ARG A 95 3.10 -6.38 -17.68
C ARG A 95 2.05 -7.48 -17.59
N LEU A 96 1.01 -7.27 -16.79
CA LEU A 96 -0.03 -8.28 -16.56
C LEU A 96 -0.85 -8.60 -17.81
N ASN A 97 -1.01 -7.65 -18.72
CA ASN A 97 -1.70 -7.86 -19.98
C ASN A 97 -0.89 -8.68 -21.01
N GLN A 98 0.39 -8.92 -20.74
CA GLN A 98 1.31 -9.66 -21.62
C GLN A 98 1.63 -11.07 -21.08
N THR A 99 0.91 -11.56 -20.11
CA THR A 99 1.05 -12.89 -19.52
C THR A 99 0.30 -13.95 -20.34
N ALA A 100 0.70 -15.21 -20.21
CA ALA A 100 -0.08 -16.33 -20.79
C ALA A 100 -1.36 -16.60 -19.97
N THR A 101 -2.30 -17.32 -20.58
CA THR A 101 -3.48 -17.81 -19.89
C THR A 101 -3.26 -19.29 -19.55
N LEU A 102 -3.40 -19.62 -18.28
CA LEU A 102 -3.41 -20.98 -17.78
C LEU A 102 -4.86 -21.45 -17.73
N THR A 103 -5.18 -22.47 -18.51
CA THR A 103 -6.51 -23.08 -18.63
C THR A 103 -6.51 -24.51 -18.14
N GLY A 104 -7.70 -25.10 -17.96
CA GLY A 104 -7.86 -26.49 -17.55
C GLY A 104 -7.86 -26.73 -16.05
N ILE A 105 -7.83 -25.69 -15.24
CA ILE A 105 -8.09 -25.78 -13.79
C ILE A 105 -9.59 -25.80 -13.62
N ARG A 106 -10.13 -26.93 -13.13
CA ARG A 106 -11.57 -27.15 -12.97
C ARG A 106 -11.88 -27.71 -11.60
N ASP A 107 -13.11 -27.47 -11.17
CA ASP A 107 -13.66 -28.03 -9.92
C ASP A 107 -12.79 -27.73 -8.69
N VAL A 108 -12.17 -26.54 -8.67
CA VAL A 108 -11.39 -26.02 -7.55
C VAL A 108 -12.14 -24.87 -6.91
N SER A 109 -12.27 -24.95 -5.59
CA SER A 109 -12.83 -23.87 -4.76
C SER A 109 -11.78 -23.40 -3.77
N PRO A 110 -11.64 -22.11 -3.51
CA PRO A 110 -10.80 -21.60 -2.42
C PRO A 110 -11.33 -22.02 -1.04
N GLY A 111 -12.59 -22.51 -0.98
CA GLY A 111 -13.26 -22.97 0.23
C GLY A 111 -13.79 -21.83 1.10
N ASN A 112 -14.90 -22.06 1.77
CA ASN A 112 -15.38 -21.18 2.83
C ASN A 112 -14.46 -21.33 4.03
N ASN A 113 -13.57 -20.37 4.24
CA ASN A 113 -12.63 -20.41 5.32
C ASN A 113 -13.03 -19.39 6.40
N SER A 114 -13.35 -19.90 7.60
CA SER A 114 -13.57 -19.07 8.78
C SER A 114 -12.46 -19.35 9.78
N GLN A 115 -11.87 -18.32 10.31
CA GLN A 115 -10.81 -18.40 11.32
C GLN A 115 -11.19 -17.55 12.50
N ILE A 116 -11.05 -18.07 13.70
CA ILE A 116 -11.27 -17.36 14.96
C ILE A 116 -10.06 -17.65 15.84
N ILE A 117 -9.36 -16.61 16.24
CA ILE A 117 -8.12 -16.69 17.03
C ILE A 117 -8.30 -15.87 18.30
N PRO A 118 -8.75 -16.48 19.41
CA PRO A 118 -8.67 -15.83 20.71
C PRO A 118 -7.21 -15.87 21.22
N PHE A 119 -6.80 -14.81 21.89
CA PHE A 119 -5.48 -14.74 22.49
C PHE A 119 -5.50 -14.03 23.86
N ILE A 120 -4.51 -14.31 24.67
CA ILE A 120 -4.24 -13.65 25.95
C ILE A 120 -2.79 -13.23 25.91
N PHE A 121 -2.51 -11.99 26.29
CA PHE A 121 -1.14 -11.53 26.46
C PHE A 121 -0.92 -10.95 27.86
N ALA A 122 0.32 -11.00 28.32
CA ALA A 122 0.78 -10.35 29.52
C ALA A 122 2.09 -9.63 29.21
N ARG A 123 2.20 -8.39 29.60
CA ARG A 123 3.38 -7.55 29.37
C ARG A 123 3.81 -6.89 30.66
N GLU A 124 5.11 -6.94 30.93
CA GLU A 124 5.76 -6.11 31.94
C GLU A 124 6.62 -5.06 31.22
N VAL A 125 6.49 -3.82 31.62
CA VAL A 125 7.24 -2.70 31.04
C VAL A 125 7.92 -1.94 32.18
N ASP A 126 9.25 -1.85 32.09
CA ASP A 126 10.06 -0.97 32.92
C ASP A 126 10.31 0.33 32.16
N SER A 127 9.64 1.40 32.54
CA SER A 127 9.82 2.73 31.94
C SER A 127 10.71 3.60 32.83
N LEU A 128 11.70 4.27 32.23
CA LEU A 128 12.57 5.18 32.96
C LEU A 128 11.88 6.53 33.13
N ASP A 129 11.43 6.85 34.35
CA ASP A 129 10.96 8.20 34.72
C ASP A 129 12.16 9.07 35.10
N LEU A 130 12.50 10.00 34.21
CA LEU A 130 13.56 10.98 34.42
C LEU A 130 13.15 12.14 35.35
N GLY A 131 11.84 12.32 35.58
CA GLY A 131 11.25 13.38 36.41
C GLY A 131 10.93 12.95 37.85
N ALA A 132 11.22 11.69 38.22
CA ALA A 132 10.88 11.16 39.53
C ALA A 132 11.54 11.95 40.67
N THR A 133 10.80 12.16 41.74
CA THR A 133 11.32 12.80 42.96
C THR A 133 12.45 11.95 43.57
N GLY A 134 13.65 12.45 43.59
CA GLY A 134 14.84 11.77 44.08
C GLY A 134 15.79 11.25 42.99
N GLY A 135 15.54 11.57 41.72
CA GLY A 135 16.35 11.18 40.57
C GLY A 135 15.68 10.13 39.69
N PRO A 136 16.30 9.80 38.55
CA PRO A 136 15.75 8.83 37.61
C PRO A 136 15.39 7.51 38.28
N LYS A 137 14.19 7.01 38.05
CA LYS A 137 13.66 5.77 38.61
C LYS A 137 12.99 4.94 37.53
N PHE A 138 13.09 3.63 37.62
CA PHE A 138 12.28 2.75 36.79
C PHE A 138 10.92 2.54 37.45
N ASP A 139 9.87 2.85 36.69
CA ASP A 139 8.51 2.50 37.02
C ASP A 139 8.11 1.23 36.27
N GLN A 140 7.71 0.23 37.04
CA GLN A 140 7.27 -1.05 36.52
C GLN A 140 5.75 -1.05 36.35
N SER A 141 5.28 -1.32 35.16
CA SER A 141 3.87 -1.54 34.88
C SER A 141 3.64 -2.95 34.35
N SER A 142 2.58 -3.59 34.82
CA SER A 142 2.15 -4.91 34.35
C SER A 142 0.77 -4.76 33.70
N GLU A 143 0.65 -5.26 32.50
CA GLU A 143 -0.58 -5.24 31.73
C GLU A 143 -0.94 -6.66 31.30
N GLN A 144 -2.19 -7.04 31.48
CA GLN A 144 -2.73 -8.31 31.02
C GLN A 144 -4.01 -8.02 30.26
N ASP A 145 -4.12 -8.59 29.08
CA ASP A 145 -5.27 -8.34 28.25
C ASP A 145 -5.67 -9.57 27.43
N VAL A 146 -6.90 -9.54 26.91
CA VAL A 146 -7.46 -10.58 26.08
C VAL A 146 -7.98 -9.97 24.80
N GLY A 147 -7.78 -10.67 23.69
CA GLY A 147 -8.24 -10.20 22.40
C GLY A 147 -8.78 -11.33 21.52
N LEU A 148 -9.32 -10.94 20.38
CA LEU A 148 -9.92 -11.83 19.43
C LEU A 148 -9.72 -11.30 18.01
N ASP A 149 -9.15 -12.14 17.14
CA ASP A 149 -9.18 -11.94 15.69
C ASP A 149 -10.12 -12.96 15.05
N ALA A 150 -10.97 -12.49 14.16
CA ALA A 150 -11.87 -13.35 13.41
C ALA A 150 -11.87 -12.95 11.92
N LYS A 151 -11.81 -13.97 11.06
CA LYS A 151 -11.86 -13.82 9.61
C LYS A 151 -12.96 -14.70 9.05
N PHE A 152 -13.78 -14.12 8.20
CA PHE A 152 -14.84 -14.81 7.48
C PHE A 152 -14.70 -14.54 5.99
N ILE A 153 -14.60 -15.59 5.19
CA ILE A 153 -14.54 -15.50 3.73
C ILE A 153 -15.91 -15.95 3.19
N PHE A 154 -16.54 -15.03 2.45
CA PHE A 154 -17.84 -15.27 1.82
C PHE A 154 -17.68 -15.29 0.30
N ASN A 155 -18.28 -16.28 -0.35
CA ASN A 155 -18.31 -16.39 -1.81
C ASN A 155 -16.92 -16.15 -2.45
N ASP A 156 -15.84 -16.59 -1.79
CA ASP A 156 -14.45 -16.59 -2.24
C ASP A 156 -13.86 -15.21 -2.64
N SER A 157 -14.70 -14.20 -2.75
CA SER A 157 -14.34 -12.84 -3.19
C SER A 157 -14.56 -11.75 -2.15
N MET A 158 -15.21 -12.08 -1.03
CA MET A 158 -15.54 -11.15 0.04
C MET A 158 -14.95 -11.63 1.35
N VAL A 159 -14.29 -10.73 2.07
CA VAL A 159 -13.64 -11.03 3.34
C VAL A 159 -14.06 -10.02 4.38
N LEU A 160 -14.53 -10.53 5.50
CA LEU A 160 -14.74 -9.77 6.73
C LEU A 160 -13.68 -10.17 7.74
N ASP A 161 -12.89 -9.21 8.16
CA ASP A 161 -11.95 -9.33 9.28
C ASP A 161 -12.50 -8.51 10.45
N ILE A 162 -12.49 -9.07 11.62
CA ILE A 162 -12.89 -8.41 12.87
C ILE A 162 -11.75 -8.58 13.84
N THR A 163 -11.38 -7.50 14.53
CA THR A 163 -10.40 -7.54 15.59
C THR A 163 -10.95 -6.85 16.84
N LEU A 164 -10.67 -7.41 17.98
CA LEU A 164 -10.99 -6.85 19.29
C LEU A 164 -9.72 -6.90 20.13
N ASN A 165 -9.27 -5.75 20.59
CA ASN A 165 -8.06 -5.57 21.38
C ASN A 165 -6.85 -6.32 20.80
N PRO A 166 -6.43 -5.99 19.53
CA PRO A 166 -5.44 -6.76 18.79
C PRO A 166 -4.06 -6.69 19.46
N ASP A 167 -3.41 -7.86 19.60
CA ASP A 167 -2.03 -7.93 20.05
C ASP A 167 -1.05 -7.72 18.88
N PHE A 168 -0.38 -6.58 18.89
CA PHE A 168 0.69 -6.27 17.93
C PHE A 168 2.10 -6.52 18.48
N SER A 169 2.26 -7.13 19.64
CA SER A 169 3.56 -7.39 20.26
C SER A 169 4.44 -8.34 19.47
N GLN A 170 3.84 -9.22 18.67
CA GLN A 170 4.53 -10.20 17.83
C GLN A 170 4.87 -9.65 16.43
N VAL A 171 4.44 -8.42 16.12
CA VAL A 171 4.79 -7.79 14.84
C VAL A 171 6.27 -7.42 14.86
N GLU A 172 6.99 -7.78 13.79
CA GLU A 172 8.41 -7.43 13.66
C GLU A 172 8.63 -5.93 13.86
N SER A 173 9.66 -5.59 14.63
CA SER A 173 10.06 -4.20 14.84
C SER A 173 10.42 -3.54 13.53
N ASP A 174 10.11 -2.24 13.43
CA ASP A 174 10.50 -1.45 12.28
C ASP A 174 12.04 -1.41 12.15
N GLN A 175 12.51 -1.44 10.91
CA GLN A 175 13.94 -1.25 10.67
C GLN A 175 14.35 0.15 11.12
N PRO A 176 15.49 0.31 11.80
CA PRO A 176 15.97 1.61 12.22
C PRO A 176 16.10 2.56 11.01
N GLN A 177 15.49 3.73 11.13
CA GLN A 177 15.61 4.80 10.16
C GLN A 177 16.12 6.06 10.84
N VAL A 178 16.83 6.91 10.09
CA VAL A 178 17.28 8.20 10.61
C VAL A 178 16.06 9.12 10.65
N THR A 179 15.62 9.47 11.85
CA THR A 179 14.48 10.38 12.08
C THR A 179 14.93 11.75 12.65
N LEU A 180 16.21 11.88 12.99
CA LEU A 180 16.77 13.12 13.53
C LEU A 180 17.00 14.14 12.39
N ASN A 181 16.55 15.38 12.62
CA ASN A 181 16.65 16.49 11.68
C ASN A 181 15.91 16.29 10.35
N GLU A 182 14.99 15.33 10.28
CA GLU A 182 14.11 15.17 9.13
C GLU A 182 13.02 16.27 9.15
N ARG A 183 12.90 16.99 8.03
CA ARG A 183 11.86 18.02 7.87
C ARG A 183 10.48 17.43 7.61
N PHE A 184 10.45 16.19 7.12
CA PHE A 184 9.26 15.48 6.73
C PHE A 184 9.15 14.16 7.49
N GLU A 185 7.92 13.74 7.69
CA GLU A 185 7.63 12.45 8.32
C GLU A 185 8.28 11.29 7.54
N VAL A 186 8.86 10.36 8.28
CA VAL A 186 9.45 9.13 7.72
C VAL A 186 8.34 8.09 7.58
N GLN A 187 8.22 7.52 6.39
CA GLN A 187 7.24 6.47 6.13
C GLN A 187 7.75 5.11 6.59
N PHE A 188 7.08 4.52 7.56
CA PHE A 188 7.27 3.13 7.94
C PHE A 188 6.27 2.23 7.23
N PRO A 189 6.69 1.04 6.77
CA PRO A 189 5.76 0.07 6.18
C PRO A 189 4.78 -0.44 7.23
N GLU A 190 3.54 -0.72 6.84
CA GLU A 190 2.59 -1.42 7.70
C GLU A 190 2.99 -2.90 7.80
N ARG A 191 2.92 -3.47 9.00
CA ARG A 191 3.27 -4.86 9.28
C ARG A 191 2.19 -5.61 10.05
N ARG A 192 1.21 -4.89 10.60
CA ARG A 192 0.12 -5.50 11.37
C ARG A 192 -0.81 -6.27 10.44
N PRO A 193 -1.03 -7.58 10.64
CA PRO A 193 -1.77 -8.45 9.72
C PRO A 193 -3.15 -7.91 9.35
N PHE A 194 -3.89 -7.38 10.32
CA PHE A 194 -5.21 -6.79 10.10
C PHE A 194 -5.19 -5.67 9.04
N PHE A 195 -4.12 -4.87 8.93
CA PHE A 195 -4.03 -3.75 7.99
C PHE A 195 -3.33 -4.11 6.68
N VAL A 196 -2.43 -5.09 6.69
CA VAL A 196 -1.66 -5.49 5.50
C VAL A 196 -2.52 -6.22 4.48
N GLU A 197 -3.37 -7.10 4.97
CA GLU A 197 -4.17 -7.92 4.09
C GLU A 197 -5.18 -7.08 3.30
N ASN A 198 -5.21 -7.23 1.95
CA ASN A 198 -6.04 -6.44 1.04
C ASN A 198 -5.85 -4.91 1.11
N ALA A 199 -4.72 -4.43 1.62
CA ALA A 199 -4.41 -2.99 1.67
C ALA A 199 -4.48 -2.31 0.30
N ASP A 200 -4.24 -3.04 -0.79
CA ASP A 200 -4.33 -2.56 -2.17
C ASP A 200 -5.75 -2.09 -2.57
N PHE A 201 -6.80 -2.57 -1.90
CA PHE A 201 -8.15 -2.07 -2.12
C PHE A 201 -8.26 -0.57 -1.80
N PHE A 202 -7.53 -0.09 -0.80
CA PHE A 202 -7.54 1.29 -0.33
C PHE A 202 -6.46 2.18 -0.98
N ALA A 203 -5.61 1.59 -1.83
CA ALA A 203 -4.53 2.33 -2.47
C ALA A 203 -5.08 3.36 -3.47
N THR A 204 -4.57 4.59 -3.36
CA THR A 204 -4.79 5.70 -4.27
C THR A 204 -3.44 6.33 -4.65
N ASP A 205 -3.43 7.20 -5.64
CA ASP A 205 -2.19 7.81 -6.14
C ASP A 205 -1.53 8.70 -5.08
N SER A 206 -2.29 9.58 -4.45
CA SER A 206 -1.92 10.20 -3.17
C SER A 206 -2.22 9.22 -2.04
N ASN A 207 -1.29 9.02 -1.12
CA ASN A 207 -1.47 8.07 -0.01
C ASN A 207 -2.46 8.63 1.03
N LEU A 208 -3.75 8.44 0.79
CA LEU A 208 -4.83 8.93 1.66
C LEU A 208 -5.19 7.96 2.78
N VAL A 209 -4.67 6.73 2.74
CA VAL A 209 -4.86 5.70 3.77
C VAL A 209 -3.49 5.19 4.22
N PHE A 210 -3.03 5.70 5.34
CA PHE A 210 -1.81 5.30 6.03
C PHE A 210 -2.18 4.75 7.40
N THR A 211 -2.39 3.46 7.48
CA THR A 211 -2.95 2.76 8.65
C THR A 211 -2.12 2.89 9.92
N ARG A 212 -0.83 3.27 9.80
CA ARG A 212 0.02 3.63 10.96
C ARG A 212 -0.47 4.86 11.75
N ARG A 213 -1.42 5.63 11.20
CA ARG A 213 -2.14 6.68 11.94
C ARG A 213 -3.12 6.14 12.99
N ILE A 214 -3.55 4.90 12.82
CA ILE A 214 -4.34 4.15 13.79
C ILE A 214 -3.34 3.39 14.65
N VAL A 215 -3.11 3.85 15.87
CA VAL A 215 -1.96 3.42 16.67
C VAL A 215 -2.32 2.27 17.60
N ASP A 216 -3.41 2.40 18.34
CA ASP A 216 -3.84 1.46 19.38
C ASP A 216 -5.35 1.18 19.26
N PRO A 217 -5.74 0.33 18.30
CA PRO A 217 -7.14 0.03 18.08
C PRO A 217 -7.70 -0.86 19.20
N GLU A 218 -8.75 -0.38 19.88
CA GLU A 218 -9.55 -1.21 20.81
C GLU A 218 -10.32 -2.29 20.06
N GLY A 219 -10.81 -1.96 18.87
CA GLY A 219 -11.49 -2.90 18.03
C GLY A 219 -11.84 -2.33 16.67
N GLY A 220 -12.12 -3.22 15.74
CA GLY A 220 -12.49 -2.81 14.40
C GLY A 220 -12.95 -3.94 13.51
N ALA A 221 -13.47 -3.54 12.37
CA ALA A 221 -13.87 -4.43 11.31
C ALA A 221 -13.37 -3.92 9.95
N ARG A 222 -12.93 -4.84 9.12
CA ARG A 222 -12.57 -4.58 7.73
C ARG A 222 -13.36 -5.51 6.83
N PHE A 223 -14.02 -4.95 5.83
CA PHE A 223 -14.71 -5.71 4.81
C PHE A 223 -14.18 -5.33 3.44
N THR A 224 -13.71 -6.31 2.68
CA THR A 224 -13.18 -6.11 1.32
C THR A 224 -13.75 -7.15 0.39
N GLY A 225 -13.99 -6.77 -0.86
CA GLY A 225 -14.52 -7.73 -1.81
C GLY A 225 -14.60 -7.24 -3.25
N ARG A 226 -14.94 -8.17 -4.12
CA ARG A 226 -15.22 -7.92 -5.54
C ARG A 226 -16.54 -8.56 -5.96
N ALA A 227 -17.30 -7.82 -6.78
CA ALA A 227 -18.49 -8.32 -7.45
C ALA A 227 -18.38 -7.94 -8.95
N GLY A 228 -17.99 -8.90 -9.77
CA GLY A 228 -17.64 -8.64 -11.17
C GLY A 228 -16.51 -7.63 -11.31
N ASN A 229 -16.77 -6.54 -12.03
CA ASN A 229 -15.81 -5.45 -12.26
C ASN A 229 -15.75 -4.44 -11.10
N PHE A 230 -16.64 -4.57 -10.12
CA PHE A 230 -16.70 -3.65 -8.99
C PHE A 230 -15.91 -4.22 -7.81
N GLY A 231 -15.02 -3.39 -7.24
CA GLY A 231 -14.31 -3.68 -6.00
C GLY A 231 -14.70 -2.69 -4.90
N PHE A 232 -14.76 -3.16 -3.68
CA PHE A 232 -15.08 -2.32 -2.53
C PHE A 232 -14.25 -2.71 -1.31
N GLY A 233 -14.02 -1.74 -0.43
CA GLY A 233 -13.37 -1.93 0.85
C GLY A 233 -13.95 -0.98 1.89
N SER A 234 -14.04 -1.43 3.12
CA SER A 234 -14.36 -0.61 4.28
C SER A 234 -13.50 -1.00 5.47
N ILE A 235 -13.11 -0.02 6.28
CA ILE A 235 -12.46 -0.18 7.57
C ILE A 235 -13.19 0.72 8.56
N LEU A 236 -13.62 0.14 9.66
CA LEU A 236 -14.23 0.84 10.79
C LEU A 236 -13.44 0.47 12.04
N ILE A 237 -12.87 1.45 12.74
CA ILE A 237 -11.99 1.22 13.89
C ILE A 237 -12.22 2.28 14.95
N ASN A 238 -12.12 1.85 16.20
CA ASN A 238 -11.98 2.72 17.35
C ASN A 238 -10.53 2.66 17.84
N ASP A 239 -9.85 3.82 17.90
CA ASP A 239 -8.43 3.96 18.27
C ASP A 239 -8.33 4.72 19.61
N GLU A 240 -7.77 4.08 20.62
CA GLU A 240 -7.62 4.64 21.96
C GLU A 240 -6.39 5.55 22.10
N ALA A 241 -5.41 5.42 21.21
CA ALA A 241 -4.11 6.10 21.32
C ALA A 241 -4.20 7.61 21.56
N PRO A 242 -5.13 8.38 20.98
CA PRO A 242 -5.22 9.82 21.21
C PRO A 242 -5.42 10.22 22.67
N GLY A 243 -6.16 9.40 23.43
CA GLY A 243 -6.49 9.67 24.83
C GLY A 243 -5.59 8.97 25.85
N LEU A 244 -4.73 8.06 25.39
CA LEU A 244 -3.80 7.34 26.28
C LEU A 244 -2.66 8.23 26.75
N ASN A 245 -2.18 7.98 27.96
CA ASN A 245 -0.99 8.62 28.55
C ASN A 245 -1.07 10.17 28.57
N ARG A 246 -2.28 10.75 28.64
CA ARG A 246 -2.51 12.17 28.76
C ARG A 246 -2.44 12.63 30.22
N ALA A 247 -1.93 13.84 30.42
CA ALA A 247 -1.86 14.45 31.74
C ALA A 247 -3.25 14.69 32.33
N ASP A 248 -3.34 14.81 33.66
CA ASP A 248 -4.58 15.20 34.31
C ASP A 248 -5.03 16.60 33.85
N GLY A 249 -6.29 16.70 33.41
CA GLY A 249 -6.87 17.94 32.88
C GLY A 249 -6.63 18.18 31.38
N ASP A 250 -5.96 17.28 30.66
CA ASP A 250 -5.91 17.33 29.20
C ASP A 250 -7.30 17.00 28.63
N PRO A 251 -7.87 17.86 27.74
CA PRO A 251 -9.21 17.63 27.19
C PRO A 251 -9.34 16.33 26.39
N LEU A 252 -8.22 15.80 25.86
CA LEU A 252 -8.22 14.55 25.11
C LEU A 252 -8.06 13.31 26.00
N ARG A 253 -7.91 13.47 27.33
CA ARG A 253 -7.69 12.31 28.19
C ARG A 253 -8.88 11.36 28.17
N GLY A 254 -8.61 10.11 27.77
CA GLY A 254 -9.62 9.07 27.65
C GLY A 254 -10.50 9.17 26.39
N GLU A 255 -10.28 10.19 25.55
CA GLU A 255 -10.95 10.29 24.25
C GLU A 255 -10.41 9.25 23.28
N LYS A 256 -11.29 8.75 22.42
CA LYS A 256 -10.98 7.76 21.38
C LYS A 256 -11.27 8.34 20.01
N ALA A 257 -10.44 7.99 19.04
CA ALA A 257 -10.74 8.36 17.67
C ALA A 257 -11.59 7.28 16.98
N ASN A 258 -12.69 7.70 16.37
CA ASN A 258 -13.50 6.84 15.50
C ASN A 258 -13.03 7.03 14.06
N VAL A 259 -12.60 5.94 13.43
CA VAL A 259 -12.09 5.93 12.07
C VAL A 259 -13.01 5.15 11.15
N ALA A 260 -13.39 5.77 10.04
CA ALA A 260 -14.13 5.15 8.96
C ALA A 260 -13.41 5.37 7.63
N ILE A 261 -13.16 4.30 6.88
CA ILE A 261 -12.55 4.34 5.54
C ILE A 261 -13.45 3.53 4.61
N LEU A 262 -13.90 4.15 3.52
CA LEU A 262 -14.74 3.52 2.50
C LEU A 262 -14.11 3.69 1.13
N ARG A 263 -13.98 2.62 0.39
CA ARG A 263 -13.44 2.59 -0.97
C ARG A 263 -14.39 1.86 -1.90
N GLY A 264 -14.66 2.45 -3.05
CA GLY A 264 -15.32 1.79 -4.18
C GLY A 264 -14.53 2.05 -5.45
N PHE A 265 -14.37 1.03 -6.30
CA PHE A 265 -13.75 1.20 -7.62
C PHE A 265 -14.36 0.26 -8.65
N MET A 266 -14.30 0.66 -9.91
CA MET A 266 -14.79 -0.12 -11.03
C MET A 266 -13.71 -0.23 -12.10
N ASP A 267 -13.40 -1.46 -12.49
CA ASP A 267 -12.57 -1.75 -13.65
C ASP A 267 -13.44 -1.61 -14.91
N ILE A 268 -13.18 -0.55 -15.71
CA ILE A 268 -13.92 -0.26 -16.94
C ILE A 268 -13.42 -1.13 -18.08
N SER A 269 -12.13 -1.42 -18.07
CA SER A 269 -11.45 -2.33 -18.97
C SER A 269 -10.37 -3.11 -18.22
N ASP A 270 -9.63 -3.97 -18.91
CA ASP A 270 -8.49 -4.71 -18.32
C ASP A 270 -7.44 -3.80 -17.67
N GLN A 271 -7.39 -2.51 -18.03
CA GLN A 271 -6.36 -1.58 -17.56
C GLN A 271 -6.90 -0.21 -17.14
N ASP A 272 -8.19 0.05 -17.36
CA ASP A 272 -8.82 1.30 -16.99
C ASP A 272 -9.67 1.12 -15.74
N ARG A 273 -9.50 2.02 -14.79
CA ARG A 273 -10.19 2.00 -13.51
C ARG A 273 -10.63 3.39 -13.11
N VAL A 274 -11.78 3.49 -12.49
CA VAL A 274 -12.24 4.66 -11.74
C VAL A 274 -12.57 4.27 -10.32
N GLY A 275 -12.42 5.18 -9.38
CA GLY A 275 -12.68 4.90 -7.99
C GLY A 275 -13.04 6.13 -7.18
N VAL A 276 -13.63 5.87 -6.01
CA VAL A 276 -13.95 6.87 -4.99
C VAL A 276 -13.44 6.38 -3.64
N LEU A 277 -12.91 7.29 -2.83
CA LEU A 277 -12.48 7.03 -1.46
C LEU A 277 -13.10 8.07 -0.55
N LEU A 278 -13.58 7.63 0.59
CA LEU A 278 -14.01 8.47 1.70
C LEU A 278 -13.28 8.01 2.96
N THR A 279 -12.66 8.93 3.68
CA THR A 279 -12.12 8.67 5.00
C THR A 279 -12.68 9.69 5.99
N ASN A 280 -12.95 9.24 7.19
CA ASN A 280 -13.37 10.09 8.30
C ASN A 280 -12.64 9.67 9.58
N ARG A 281 -12.19 10.65 10.34
CA ARG A 281 -11.63 10.47 11.67
C ARG A 281 -12.24 11.50 12.59
N ASP A 282 -13.01 11.04 13.56
CA ASP A 282 -13.62 11.86 14.60
C ASP A 282 -12.82 11.71 15.90
N LEU A 283 -12.49 12.82 16.54
CA LEU A 283 -11.82 12.85 17.83
C LEU A 283 -12.34 14.00 18.66
N ALA A 284 -12.94 13.70 19.82
CA ALA A 284 -13.65 14.68 20.67
C ALA A 284 -14.69 15.47 19.85
N ASP A 285 -14.64 16.80 19.84
CA ASP A 285 -15.56 17.64 19.07
C ASP A 285 -15.09 17.88 17.61
N GLY A 286 -13.88 17.40 17.24
CA GLY A 286 -13.30 17.63 15.92
C GLY A 286 -13.43 16.46 14.97
N HIS A 287 -13.26 16.75 13.71
CA HIS A 287 -13.25 15.74 12.64
C HIS A 287 -12.26 16.06 11.51
N ASN A 288 -11.88 15.03 10.77
CA ASN A 288 -11.21 15.16 9.47
C ASN A 288 -11.87 14.23 8.47
N THR A 289 -12.58 14.80 7.52
CA THR A 289 -13.23 14.09 6.41
C THR A 289 -12.48 14.34 5.12
N VAL A 290 -12.14 13.27 4.40
CA VAL A 290 -11.48 13.33 3.09
C VAL A 290 -12.30 12.57 2.07
N ALA A 291 -12.63 13.23 0.97
CA ALA A 291 -13.32 12.63 -0.17
C ALA A 291 -12.42 12.71 -1.41
N SER A 292 -12.28 11.59 -2.12
CA SER A 292 -11.44 11.50 -3.32
C SER A 292 -12.15 10.78 -4.45
N ILE A 293 -11.92 11.26 -5.67
CA ILE A 293 -12.20 10.54 -6.91
C ILE A 293 -10.90 10.35 -7.66
N ASP A 294 -10.65 9.15 -8.16
CA ASP A 294 -9.44 8.81 -8.91
C ASP A 294 -9.75 7.98 -10.15
N GLY A 295 -8.82 8.01 -11.08
CA GLY A 295 -8.90 7.18 -12.27
C GLY A 295 -7.54 6.91 -12.90
N ARG A 296 -7.39 5.72 -13.47
CA ARG A 296 -6.26 5.31 -14.29
C ARG A 296 -6.78 4.89 -15.65
N PHE A 297 -6.20 5.45 -16.71
CA PHE A 297 -6.63 5.19 -18.09
C PHE A 297 -5.42 4.87 -18.96
N LYS A 298 -5.53 3.80 -19.74
CA LYS A 298 -4.59 3.45 -20.78
C LYS A 298 -5.01 4.07 -22.09
N LEU A 299 -4.34 5.15 -22.50
CA LEU A 299 -4.69 5.90 -23.71
C LEU A 299 -4.33 5.11 -24.99
N ASN A 300 -3.25 4.33 -24.94
CA ASN A 300 -2.82 3.41 -26.00
C ASN A 300 -1.75 2.45 -25.47
N ASN A 301 -1.07 1.71 -26.34
CA ASN A 301 -0.07 0.72 -25.94
C ASN A 301 1.08 1.26 -25.06
N ASN A 302 1.36 2.56 -25.14
CA ASN A 302 2.52 3.16 -24.49
C ASN A 302 2.15 4.20 -23.44
N TRP A 303 0.99 4.87 -23.58
CA TRP A 303 0.61 5.98 -22.74
C TRP A 303 -0.47 5.62 -21.74
N THR A 304 -0.24 6.01 -20.50
CA THR A 304 -1.22 5.95 -19.40
C THR A 304 -1.35 7.31 -18.74
N THR A 305 -2.52 7.60 -18.22
CA THR A 305 -2.76 8.75 -17.35
C THR A 305 -3.40 8.29 -16.04
N GLN A 306 -3.03 8.97 -14.97
CA GLN A 306 -3.64 8.83 -13.66
C GLN A 306 -4.12 10.21 -13.22
N LEU A 307 -5.32 10.25 -12.68
CA LEU A 307 -5.98 11.47 -12.23
C LEU A 307 -6.52 11.24 -10.84
N GLN A 308 -6.33 12.20 -9.94
CA GLN A 308 -6.95 12.17 -8.62
C GLN A 308 -7.32 13.58 -8.18
N PHE A 309 -8.53 13.72 -7.67
CA PHE A 309 -9.03 14.94 -7.05
C PHE A 309 -9.46 14.61 -5.63
N VAL A 310 -8.99 15.39 -4.68
CA VAL A 310 -9.23 15.19 -3.25
C VAL A 310 -9.77 16.48 -2.65
N GLY A 311 -10.85 16.38 -1.89
CA GLY A 311 -11.37 17.44 -1.03
C GLY A 311 -11.23 17.03 0.43
N THR A 312 -10.92 17.97 1.29
CA THR A 312 -10.84 17.78 2.75
C THR A 312 -11.68 18.81 3.49
N ASP A 313 -12.28 18.36 4.56
CA ASP A 313 -13.01 19.15 5.53
C ASP A 313 -12.53 18.73 6.91
N SER A 314 -12.12 19.72 7.74
CA SER A 314 -11.47 19.44 9.01
C SER A 314 -11.90 20.45 10.05
N GLU A 315 -12.25 19.97 11.22
CA GLU A 315 -12.50 20.75 12.43
C GLU A 315 -11.53 20.31 13.51
N ALA A 316 -10.93 21.28 14.20
CA ALA A 316 -10.03 21.00 15.31
C ALA A 316 -10.79 20.32 16.47
N PHE A 317 -10.10 19.44 17.21
CA PHE A 317 -10.71 18.67 18.32
C PHE A 317 -11.35 19.51 19.44
N ASP A 318 -11.02 20.80 19.51
CA ASP A 318 -11.56 21.76 20.46
C ASP A 318 -12.61 22.70 19.83
N GLY A 319 -13.02 22.43 18.57
CA GLY A 319 -13.97 23.25 17.83
C GLY A 319 -13.47 24.65 17.45
N SER A 320 -12.16 24.92 17.64
CA SER A 320 -11.61 26.29 17.50
C SER A 320 -11.46 26.75 16.04
N SER A 321 -11.37 25.82 15.12
CA SER A 321 -11.14 26.14 13.70
C SER A 321 -11.70 25.08 12.77
N GLU A 322 -12.34 25.54 11.69
CA GLU A 322 -12.79 24.72 10.57
C GLU A 322 -12.00 25.13 9.33
N THR A 323 -11.51 24.13 8.57
CA THR A 323 -10.73 24.36 7.36
C THR A 323 -11.15 23.41 6.26
N THR A 324 -11.20 23.92 5.04
CA THR A 324 -11.45 23.12 3.84
C THR A 324 -10.30 23.25 2.85
N GLY A 325 -9.91 22.15 2.24
CA GLY A 325 -8.80 22.14 1.30
C GLY A 325 -9.03 21.18 0.14
N TYR A 326 -8.19 21.30 -0.87
CA TYR A 326 -8.18 20.34 -1.98
C TYR A 326 -6.79 20.00 -2.46
N GLN A 327 -6.68 18.86 -3.14
CA GLN A 327 -5.51 18.43 -3.89
C GLN A 327 -5.93 17.94 -5.28
N ARG A 328 -5.12 18.32 -6.28
CA ARG A 328 -5.21 17.80 -7.65
C ARG A 328 -3.91 17.08 -7.97
N ASN A 329 -4.02 15.88 -8.50
CA ASN A 329 -2.88 15.04 -8.86
C ASN A 329 -3.12 14.49 -10.27
N ILE A 330 -2.21 14.78 -11.20
CA ILE A 330 -2.32 14.39 -12.59
C ILE A 330 -0.96 13.80 -13.02
N GLN A 331 -0.97 12.57 -13.48
CA GLN A 331 0.21 11.92 -14.02
C GLN A 331 -0.03 11.48 -15.46
N VAL A 332 0.98 11.67 -16.30
CA VAL A 332 1.01 11.17 -17.68
C VAL A 332 2.32 10.42 -17.89
N ASN A 333 2.20 9.14 -18.15
CA ASN A 333 3.33 8.24 -18.29
C ASN A 333 3.39 7.66 -19.70
N ARG A 334 4.61 7.53 -20.23
CA ARG A 334 4.89 6.76 -21.43
C ARG A 334 5.97 5.75 -21.19
N ALA A 335 5.65 4.48 -21.42
CA ALA A 335 6.62 3.41 -21.50
C ALA A 335 7.12 3.22 -22.93
N GLY A 336 8.41 2.90 -23.10
CA GLY A 336 8.99 2.58 -24.40
C GLY A 336 10.50 2.42 -24.34
N ARG A 337 11.03 1.57 -25.22
CA ARG A 337 12.46 1.26 -25.29
C ARG A 337 13.29 2.48 -25.64
N SER A 338 12.88 3.22 -26.68
CA SER A 338 13.63 4.37 -27.20
C SER A 338 13.22 5.70 -26.58
N PHE A 339 12.00 5.80 -26.10
CA PHE A 339 11.49 7.01 -25.48
C PHE A 339 10.55 6.68 -24.32
N SER A 340 10.84 7.19 -23.14
CA SER A 340 9.94 7.16 -21.98
C SER A 340 9.74 8.55 -21.41
N ASN A 341 8.56 8.78 -20.86
CA ASN A 341 8.16 10.04 -20.24
C ASN A 341 7.43 9.77 -18.93
N HIS A 342 7.71 10.60 -17.94
CA HIS A 342 6.91 10.72 -16.72
C HIS A 342 6.70 12.20 -16.45
N THR A 343 5.45 12.64 -16.52
CA THR A 343 5.02 13.99 -16.19
C THR A 343 4.05 13.89 -15.03
N HIS A 344 4.30 14.64 -13.98
CA HIS A 344 3.48 14.65 -12.78
C HIS A 344 3.23 16.10 -12.35
N PHE A 345 1.97 16.49 -12.36
CA PHE A 345 1.47 17.75 -11.83
C PHE A 345 0.73 17.48 -10.53
N ILE A 346 1.02 18.27 -9.50
CA ILE A 346 0.32 18.27 -8.24
C ILE A 346 0.10 19.67 -7.72
N GLU A 347 -1.08 19.93 -7.18
CA GLU A 347 -1.44 21.17 -6.54
C GLU A 347 -2.16 20.85 -5.23
N THR A 348 -1.76 21.48 -4.14
CA THR A 348 -2.32 21.23 -2.80
C THR A 348 -2.49 22.57 -2.08
N THR A 349 -3.70 22.88 -1.62
CA THR A 349 -4.01 24.13 -0.91
C THR A 349 -3.38 24.15 0.49
N SER A 350 -3.28 25.36 1.09
CA SER A 350 -2.73 25.58 2.44
C SER A 350 -3.49 24.80 3.52
N ASP A 351 -4.81 24.71 3.37
CA ASP A 351 -5.71 24.16 4.36
C ASP A 351 -6.03 22.67 4.13
N PHE A 352 -5.36 22.05 3.16
CA PHE A 352 -5.48 20.62 2.90
C PHE A 352 -4.93 19.80 4.08
N ARG A 353 -5.77 18.95 4.67
CA ARG A 353 -5.45 18.09 5.80
C ARG A 353 -5.90 16.66 5.54
N THR A 354 -5.04 15.69 5.78
CA THR A 354 -5.38 14.26 5.75
C THR A 354 -4.81 13.58 7.00
N GLU A 355 -5.64 13.43 8.03
CA GLU A 355 -5.17 12.83 9.29
C GLU A 355 -4.92 11.33 9.18
N LEU A 356 -5.63 10.65 8.28
CA LEU A 356 -5.42 9.24 7.96
C LEU A 356 -4.48 9.02 6.77
N GLY A 357 -3.99 10.09 6.13
CA GLY A 357 -3.08 10.01 5.00
C GLY A 357 -1.62 10.23 5.38
N PHE A 358 -0.73 9.97 4.42
CA PHE A 358 0.68 10.26 4.50
C PHE A 358 1.08 11.30 3.44
N GLN A 359 1.58 12.44 3.88
CA GLN A 359 2.08 13.48 2.99
C GLN A 359 3.60 13.38 2.86
N SER A 360 4.06 13.01 1.69
CA SER A 360 5.49 13.01 1.39
C SER A 360 6.01 14.44 1.14
N ARG A 361 7.34 14.61 1.16
CA ARG A 361 8.00 15.89 0.86
C ARG A 361 7.62 16.53 -0.48
N PHE A 362 7.12 15.75 -1.43
CA PHE A 362 6.70 16.23 -2.75
C PHE A 362 5.25 16.71 -2.77
N PHE A 363 4.46 16.37 -1.76
CA PHE A 363 3.03 16.70 -1.65
C PHE A 363 2.82 17.71 -0.53
N ARG A 364 3.47 18.85 -0.65
CA ARG A 364 3.37 19.93 0.34
C ARG A 364 2.01 20.60 0.27
N SER A 365 1.47 20.98 1.44
CA SER A 365 0.40 21.97 1.50
C SER A 365 0.91 23.28 0.92
N ASP A 366 -0.01 24.09 0.39
CA ASP A 366 0.27 25.41 -0.18
C ASP A 366 1.28 25.37 -1.33
N SER A 367 1.15 24.42 -2.23
CA SER A 367 2.08 24.33 -3.36
C SER A 367 1.43 23.82 -4.64
N SER A 368 1.97 24.30 -5.75
CA SER A 368 1.70 23.79 -7.09
C SER A 368 3.02 23.37 -7.72
N GLY A 369 3.13 22.16 -8.19
CA GLY A 369 4.38 21.60 -8.70
C GLY A 369 4.22 20.79 -9.97
N LEU A 370 5.23 20.89 -10.84
CA LEU A 370 5.40 20.07 -12.02
C LEU A 370 6.73 19.33 -11.93
N HIS A 371 6.66 18.01 -12.02
CA HIS A 371 7.81 17.14 -12.12
C HIS A 371 7.81 16.45 -13.48
N GLN A 372 8.92 16.51 -14.21
CA GLN A 372 9.05 15.88 -15.51
C GLN A 372 10.37 15.12 -15.61
N ARG A 373 10.28 13.91 -16.15
CA ARG A 373 11.43 13.10 -16.54
C ARG A 373 11.22 12.55 -17.94
N VAL A 374 12.17 12.79 -18.82
CA VAL A 374 12.17 12.30 -20.20
C VAL A 374 13.46 11.55 -20.44
N ASN A 375 13.36 10.31 -20.97
CA ASN A 375 14.53 9.52 -21.35
C ASN A 375 14.44 9.18 -22.82
N PHE A 376 15.55 9.44 -23.54
CA PHE A 376 15.78 8.96 -24.90
C PHE A 376 16.92 7.94 -24.88
N ASN A 377 16.66 6.76 -25.39
CA ASN A 377 17.65 5.70 -25.58
C ASN A 377 17.86 5.49 -27.07
N PHE A 378 19.10 5.57 -27.50
CA PHE A 378 19.53 5.35 -28.87
C PHE A 378 20.34 4.07 -28.93
N TYR A 379 20.03 3.23 -29.89
CA TYR A 379 20.66 1.94 -30.14
C TYR A 379 21.25 1.97 -31.55
N PRO A 380 22.45 2.55 -31.74
CA PRO A 380 23.05 2.64 -33.07
C PRO A 380 23.40 1.27 -33.60
N GLU A 381 23.04 1.01 -34.85
CA GLU A 381 23.48 -0.14 -35.61
C GLU A 381 24.88 0.17 -36.16
N ASP A 382 25.74 -0.83 -36.32
CA ASP A 382 27.10 -0.70 -36.87
C ASP A 382 28.03 0.28 -36.10
N SER A 383 27.87 0.40 -34.79
CA SER A 383 28.68 1.27 -33.92
C SER A 383 29.39 0.46 -32.85
N SER A 384 30.54 0.99 -32.38
CA SER A 384 31.21 0.45 -31.19
C SER A 384 30.40 0.71 -29.89
N LEU A 385 29.35 1.54 -29.97
CA LEU A 385 28.46 1.83 -28.86
C LEU A 385 27.19 1.00 -29.02
N ASN A 386 26.88 0.21 -28.01
CA ASN A 386 25.65 -0.57 -27.96
C ASN A 386 24.41 0.27 -27.65
N ARG A 387 24.59 1.35 -26.87
CA ARG A 387 23.53 2.28 -26.48
C ARG A 387 24.14 3.59 -25.99
N TRP A 388 23.46 4.68 -26.26
CA TRP A 388 23.61 5.89 -25.47
C TRP A 388 22.24 6.45 -25.07
N ASN A 389 22.22 7.22 -24.03
CA ASN A 389 20.98 7.73 -23.48
C ASN A 389 21.09 9.20 -23.11
N ALA A 390 20.01 9.95 -23.36
CA ALA A 390 19.83 11.29 -22.89
C ALA A 390 18.66 11.32 -21.90
N ASN A 391 18.91 11.85 -20.72
CA ASN A 391 17.92 12.03 -19.66
C ASN A 391 17.73 13.52 -19.38
N LEU A 392 16.48 13.96 -19.48
CA LEU A 392 16.08 15.29 -19.05
C LEU A 392 15.20 15.15 -17.82
N PHE A 393 15.57 15.84 -16.76
CA PHE A 393 14.83 15.89 -15.51
C PHE A 393 14.62 17.33 -15.07
N GLY A 394 13.40 17.68 -14.69
CA GLY A 394 13.04 18.98 -14.18
C GLY A 394 11.99 18.88 -13.08
N VAL A 395 12.13 19.75 -12.09
CA VAL A 395 11.15 19.98 -11.03
C VAL A 395 10.94 21.47 -10.91
N TYR A 396 9.68 21.88 -10.88
CA TYR A 396 9.28 23.26 -10.69
C TYR A 396 8.17 23.31 -9.67
N ILE A 397 8.37 23.99 -8.54
CA ILE A 397 7.41 24.09 -7.44
C ILE A 397 7.30 25.55 -7.02
N ASN A 398 6.07 26.06 -7.00
CA ASN A 398 5.69 27.33 -6.43
C ASN A 398 4.79 27.12 -5.20
N ASP A 399 4.70 28.13 -4.34
CA ASP A 399 3.52 28.26 -3.50
C ASP A 399 2.30 28.65 -4.34
N ILE A 400 1.10 28.58 -3.78
CA ILE A 400 -0.13 28.97 -4.51
C ILE A 400 -0.17 30.48 -4.76
N GLY A 401 0.55 31.30 -3.97
CA GLY A 401 0.75 32.72 -4.20
C GLY A 401 1.65 33.05 -5.40
N GLY A 402 2.36 32.05 -5.93
CA GLY A 402 3.21 32.17 -7.12
C GLY A 402 4.69 32.34 -6.83
N ASP A 403 5.09 32.36 -5.56
CA ASP A 403 6.50 32.45 -5.17
C ASP A 403 7.20 31.10 -5.39
N LYS A 404 8.35 31.13 -6.04
CA LYS A 404 9.12 29.92 -6.35
C LYS A 404 9.70 29.30 -5.07
N ILE A 405 9.40 28.05 -4.83
CA ILE A 405 9.92 27.28 -3.68
C ILE A 405 11.13 26.43 -4.10
N TYR A 406 11.13 25.87 -5.33
CA TYR A 406 12.17 24.96 -5.81
C TYR A 406 12.27 24.95 -7.34
#